data_8c23bd99e70a3632c249c75aa2f619af
#
_entry.id   8c23bd99e70a3632c249c75aa2f619af
#
_cell.length_a   1.000
_cell.length_b   1.000
_cell.length_c   1.000
_cell.angle_alpha   90.00
_cell.angle_beta   90.00
_cell.angle_gamma   90.00
#
_symmetry.space_group_name_H-M   'P 1'
#
loop_
_entity.id
_entity.type
_entity.pdbx_description
1 polymer ?
#
loop_
_entity_poly.entity_id
_entity_poly.type
_entity_poly.pdbx_seq_one_letter_code
_entity_poly.pdbx_strand_id
1 'polypeptide(L)'
;MSSIGRFTRFFRIALLLIFVLSVLGTHLEGHAILKSSSPASGGSVIRPDVPVKLIFNVRVDAARSKLQLLMPDAATVELPIVKWSSPDTLVSKLTGLKPGAYAIRWQVLAPDGHISRGEIPFTVRNR
;
A
#
# COMPACT_ATOMS: atom_id res chain seq x y z
N MET A 1 -1.53 9.14 61.21
CA MET A 1 -0.43 8.40 60.59
C MET A 1 -0.86 7.48 59.43
N SER A 2 -2.15 7.42 59.07
CA SER A 2 -2.63 6.55 57.96
C SER A 2 -2.69 7.20 56.58
N SER A 3 -2.41 8.49 56.44
CA SER A 3 -2.55 9.21 55.16
C SER A 3 -1.38 8.99 54.18
N ILE A 4 -0.17 8.74 54.67
CA ILE A 4 1.03 8.55 53.84
C ILE A 4 0.95 7.22 53.05
N GLY A 5 0.41 6.16 53.67
CA GLY A 5 0.28 4.87 53.01
C GLY A 5 -0.80 4.83 51.88
N ARG A 6 -1.78 5.73 52.00
CA ARG A 6 -2.84 5.85 50.97
C ARG A 6 -2.34 6.63 49.77
N PHE A 7 -1.52 7.67 50.01
CA PHE A 7 -0.93 8.48 48.94
C PHE A 7 0.07 7.68 48.08
N THR A 8 0.90 6.86 48.72
CA THR A 8 1.84 5.99 47.98
C THR A 8 1.17 4.88 47.19
N ARG A 9 0.01 4.39 47.67
CA ARG A 9 -0.79 3.41 46.90
C ARG A 9 -1.43 4.03 45.68
N PHE A 10 -2.01 5.22 45.78
CA PHE A 10 -2.56 5.96 44.64
C PHE A 10 -1.49 6.31 43.61
N PHE A 11 -0.31 6.72 44.04
CA PHE A 11 0.79 7.04 43.16
C PHE A 11 1.32 5.80 42.39
N ARG A 12 1.41 4.64 43.06
CA ARG A 12 1.78 3.38 42.43
C ARG A 12 0.72 2.87 41.40
N ILE A 13 -0.54 3.04 41.74
CA ILE A 13 -1.66 2.68 40.82
C ILE A 13 -1.66 3.63 39.63
N ALA A 14 -1.46 4.90 39.81
CA ALA A 14 -1.35 5.89 38.73
C ALA A 14 -0.16 5.60 37.79
N LEU A 15 1.00 5.25 38.37
CA LEU A 15 2.18 4.86 37.56
C LEU A 15 1.95 3.56 36.78
N LEU A 16 1.28 2.57 37.39
CA LEU A 16 0.89 1.32 36.70
C LEU A 16 -0.10 1.57 35.57
N LEU A 17 -1.09 2.44 35.78
CA LEU A 17 -2.07 2.83 34.75
C LEU A 17 -1.38 3.56 33.57
N ILE A 18 -0.46 4.46 33.85
CA ILE A 18 0.32 5.16 32.81
C ILE A 18 1.20 4.17 32.03
N PHE A 19 1.81 3.20 32.72
CA PHE A 19 2.61 2.17 32.07
C PHE A 19 1.75 1.23 31.19
N VAL A 20 0.57 0.84 31.66
CA VAL A 20 -0.37 0.01 30.89
C VAL A 20 -0.91 0.78 29.68
N LEU A 21 -1.20 2.08 29.80
CA LEU A 21 -1.61 2.90 28.66
C LEU A 21 -0.49 3.09 27.63
N SER A 22 0.78 3.14 28.07
CA SER A 22 1.91 3.24 27.13
C SER A 22 2.22 1.93 26.40
N VAL A 23 1.83 0.78 26.95
CA VAL A 23 1.96 -0.53 26.29
C VAL A 23 0.79 -0.80 25.34
N LEU A 24 -0.36 -0.15 25.56
CA LEU A 24 -1.47 -0.09 24.59
C LEU A 24 -1.25 0.96 23.50
N GLY A 25 0.01 1.40 23.32
CA GLY A 25 0.43 2.18 22.16
C GLY A 25 -0.06 1.46 20.94
N THR A 26 -1.05 2.04 20.28
CA THR A 26 -1.61 1.62 19.02
C THR A 26 -0.46 1.24 18.10
N HIS A 27 -0.26 -0.05 17.86
CA HIS A 27 0.40 -0.47 16.65
C HIS A 27 -0.50 0.05 15.53
N LEU A 28 -0.24 1.28 15.09
CA LEU A 28 -0.68 1.74 13.78
C LEU A 28 0.02 0.78 12.83
N GLU A 29 -0.64 -0.32 12.57
CA GLU A 29 -0.17 -1.27 11.59
C GLU A 29 -0.08 -0.51 10.27
N GLY A 30 1.15 -0.32 9.80
CA GLY A 30 1.42 0.39 8.59
C GLY A 30 1.08 -0.43 7.35
N HIS A 31 -0.16 -0.95 7.27
CA HIS A 31 -0.66 -1.60 6.06
C HIS A 31 -0.58 -0.62 4.90
N ALA A 32 -0.03 -1.06 3.80
CA ALA A 32 -0.01 -0.28 2.60
C ALA A 32 -1.43 -0.21 2.00
N ILE A 33 -1.95 1.01 1.89
CA ILE A 33 -3.21 1.31 1.25
C ILE A 33 -2.91 2.10 -0.02
N LEU A 34 -3.46 1.68 -1.15
CA LEU A 34 -3.35 2.42 -2.40
C LEU A 34 -4.15 3.72 -2.29
N LYS A 35 -3.46 4.85 -2.40
CA LYS A 35 -4.07 6.20 -2.37
C LYS A 35 -4.52 6.66 -3.74
N SER A 36 -3.71 6.40 -4.75
CA SER A 36 -4.01 6.76 -6.13
C SER A 36 -3.25 5.88 -7.11
N SER A 37 -3.77 5.77 -8.31
CA SER A 37 -3.13 5.05 -9.41
C SER A 37 -3.32 5.76 -10.74
N SER A 38 -2.36 5.53 -11.64
CA SER A 38 -2.47 5.81 -13.06
C SER A 38 -2.07 4.53 -13.81
N PRO A 39 -2.95 3.93 -14.63
CA PRO A 39 -4.35 4.31 -14.86
C PRO A 39 -5.18 4.30 -13.57
N ALA A 40 -6.23 5.14 -13.54
CA ALA A 40 -7.17 5.14 -12.43
C ALA A 40 -8.03 3.86 -12.44
N SER A 41 -8.43 3.38 -11.27
CA SER A 41 -9.31 2.22 -11.16
C SER A 41 -10.65 2.48 -11.86
N GLY A 42 -11.04 1.60 -12.79
CA GLY A 42 -12.21 1.77 -13.63
C GLY A 42 -12.03 2.80 -14.76
N GLY A 43 -10.84 3.35 -14.92
CA GLY A 43 -10.53 4.35 -15.94
C GLY A 43 -10.38 3.78 -17.34
N SER A 44 -10.29 4.68 -18.32
CA SER A 44 -10.03 4.35 -19.74
C SER A 44 -8.82 5.11 -20.25
N VAL A 45 -8.03 4.45 -21.07
CA VAL A 45 -6.89 5.03 -21.78
C VAL A 45 -7.06 4.82 -23.28
N ILE A 46 -6.58 5.78 -24.07
CA ILE A 46 -6.67 5.75 -25.56
C ILE A 46 -5.30 5.59 -26.22
N ARG A 47 -4.28 5.21 -25.44
CA ARG A 47 -2.90 5.05 -25.91
C ARG A 47 -2.47 3.60 -25.74
N PRO A 48 -1.68 3.04 -26.68
CA PRO A 48 -1.10 1.71 -26.52
C PRO A 48 0.01 1.67 -25.44
N ASP A 49 0.66 2.79 -25.19
CA ASP A 49 1.70 2.93 -24.19
C ASP A 49 1.16 3.70 -22.99
N VAL A 50 1.18 3.06 -21.83
CA VAL A 50 0.56 3.59 -20.61
C VAL A 50 1.60 3.62 -19.49
N PRO A 51 1.94 4.80 -18.98
CA PRO A 51 2.74 4.89 -17.77
C PRO A 51 1.92 4.40 -16.58
N VAL A 52 2.56 3.60 -15.73
CA VAL A 52 1.95 3.05 -14.51
C VAL A 52 2.57 3.73 -13.31
N LYS A 53 1.72 4.25 -12.43
CA LYS A 53 2.14 4.85 -11.17
C LYS A 53 1.15 4.49 -10.07
N LEU A 54 1.64 3.88 -9.01
CA LEU A 54 0.86 3.54 -7.82
C LEU A 54 1.43 4.29 -6.63
N ILE A 55 0.60 5.04 -5.91
CA ILE A 55 0.98 5.80 -4.71
C ILE A 55 0.27 5.21 -3.50
N PHE A 56 1.04 4.87 -2.48
CA PHE A 56 0.57 4.27 -1.24
C PHE A 56 0.59 5.30 -0.09
N ASN A 57 -0.10 4.99 1.00
CA ASN A 57 -0.12 5.80 2.21
C ASN A 57 1.15 5.69 3.06
N VAL A 58 1.97 4.68 2.81
CA VAL A 58 3.22 4.39 3.52
C VAL A 58 4.31 4.02 2.53
N ARG A 59 5.55 4.05 3.01
CA ARG A 59 6.71 3.51 2.29
C ARG A 59 6.47 2.05 1.92
N VAL A 60 6.89 1.63 0.74
CA VAL A 60 6.85 0.25 0.28
C VAL A 60 8.24 -0.22 -0.17
N ASP A 61 8.53 -1.50 0.03
CA ASP A 61 9.77 -2.12 -0.43
C ASP A 61 9.61 -2.50 -1.91
N ALA A 62 10.10 -1.66 -2.81
CA ALA A 62 9.99 -1.89 -4.26
C ALA A 62 10.70 -3.18 -4.71
N ALA A 63 11.81 -3.55 -4.07
CA ALA A 63 12.57 -4.76 -4.44
C ALA A 63 11.81 -6.05 -4.12
N ARG A 64 10.93 -6.02 -3.12
CA ARG A 64 10.10 -7.14 -2.68
C ARG A 64 8.64 -6.98 -3.07
N SER A 65 8.32 -5.98 -3.87
CA SER A 65 6.99 -5.75 -4.41
C SER A 65 6.87 -6.34 -5.81
N LYS A 66 5.64 -6.58 -6.24
CA LYS A 66 5.34 -7.15 -7.57
C LYS A 66 4.21 -6.37 -8.24
N LEU A 67 4.36 -6.17 -9.53
CA LEU A 67 3.33 -5.68 -10.42
C LEU A 67 3.12 -6.68 -11.55
N GLN A 68 1.87 -6.94 -11.89
CA GLN A 68 1.49 -7.84 -12.98
C GLN A 68 0.37 -7.20 -13.78
N LEU A 69 0.38 -7.42 -15.09
CA LEU A 69 -0.73 -7.07 -15.96
C LEU A 69 -1.59 -8.31 -16.20
N LEU A 70 -2.85 -8.25 -15.85
CA LEU A 70 -3.86 -9.20 -16.26
C LEU A 70 -4.40 -8.78 -17.64
N MET A 71 -4.21 -9.66 -18.61
CA MET A 71 -4.63 -9.45 -20.00
C MET A 71 -6.12 -9.79 -20.20
N PRO A 72 -6.76 -9.31 -21.29
CA PRO A 72 -8.15 -9.65 -21.58
C PRO A 72 -8.43 -11.15 -21.74
N ASP A 73 -7.43 -11.94 -22.13
CA ASP A 73 -7.50 -13.41 -22.26
C ASP A 73 -7.20 -14.16 -20.97
N ALA A 74 -7.12 -13.44 -19.83
CA ALA A 74 -6.75 -13.92 -18.50
C ALA A 74 -5.27 -14.33 -18.35
N ALA A 75 -4.41 -14.13 -19.33
CA ALA A 75 -2.97 -14.27 -19.20
C ALA A 75 -2.41 -13.18 -18.25
N THR A 76 -1.36 -13.51 -17.54
CA THR A 76 -0.68 -12.59 -16.62
C THR A 76 0.75 -12.36 -17.07
N VAL A 77 1.16 -11.10 -17.11
CA VAL A 77 2.50 -10.65 -17.49
C VAL A 77 3.12 -9.89 -16.33
N GLU A 78 4.34 -10.25 -15.93
CA GLU A 78 5.14 -9.51 -14.95
C GLU A 78 5.50 -8.12 -15.49
N LEU A 79 5.34 -7.09 -14.67
CA LEU A 79 5.75 -5.73 -14.99
C LEU A 79 7.00 -5.38 -14.19
N PRO A 80 8.07 -4.90 -14.85
CA PRO A 80 9.25 -4.45 -14.15
C PRO A 80 8.94 -3.18 -13.35
N ILE A 81 9.36 -3.16 -12.09
CA ILE A 81 9.26 -1.97 -11.24
C ILE A 81 10.50 -1.12 -11.47
N VAL A 82 10.30 0.09 -11.97
CA VAL A 82 11.37 1.05 -12.19
C VAL A 82 11.74 1.70 -10.86
N LYS A 83 13.03 1.85 -10.60
CA LYS A 83 13.51 2.57 -9.42
C LYS A 83 13.01 4.02 -9.45
N TRP A 84 12.32 4.43 -8.41
CA TRP A 84 11.75 5.75 -8.26
C TRP A 84 12.26 6.42 -6.98
N SER A 85 12.35 7.74 -6.99
CA SER A 85 12.89 8.50 -5.85
C SER A 85 11.92 8.57 -4.66
N SER A 86 10.63 8.38 -4.88
CA SER A 86 9.61 8.44 -3.83
C SER A 86 9.40 7.07 -3.18
N PRO A 87 9.57 6.94 -1.86
CA PRO A 87 9.55 5.65 -1.18
C PRO A 87 8.15 5.01 -1.08
N ASP A 88 7.10 5.77 -1.32
CA ASP A 88 5.69 5.35 -1.27
C ASP A 88 5.10 5.04 -2.66
N THR A 89 5.92 5.04 -3.69
CA THR A 89 5.47 5.00 -5.08
C THR A 89 6.12 3.85 -5.85
N LEU A 90 5.30 3.09 -6.57
CA LEU A 90 5.76 2.15 -7.59
C LEU A 90 5.50 2.70 -8.98
N VAL A 91 6.47 2.54 -9.87
CA VAL A 91 6.41 3.00 -11.26
C VAL A 91 6.72 1.85 -12.19
N SER A 92 5.94 1.73 -13.26
CA SER A 92 6.16 0.80 -14.36
C SER A 92 5.68 1.42 -15.67
N LYS A 93 5.74 0.65 -16.74
CA LYS A 93 5.27 1.07 -18.06
C LYS A 93 4.65 -0.12 -18.79
N LEU A 94 3.49 0.10 -19.39
CA LEU A 94 2.84 -0.82 -20.30
C LEU A 94 3.07 -0.33 -21.73
N THR A 95 3.34 -1.24 -22.63
CA THR A 95 3.59 -0.91 -24.04
C THR A 95 2.81 -1.82 -24.97
N GLY A 96 2.39 -1.27 -26.14
CA GLY A 96 1.77 -2.05 -27.20
C GLY A 96 0.41 -2.65 -26.85
N LEU A 97 -0.35 -2.05 -25.92
CA LEU A 97 -1.65 -2.57 -25.52
C LEU A 97 -2.67 -2.42 -26.64
N LYS A 98 -3.39 -3.51 -26.91
CA LYS A 98 -4.55 -3.52 -27.79
C LYS A 98 -5.81 -3.07 -27.02
N PRO A 99 -6.84 -2.58 -27.71
CA PRO A 99 -8.13 -2.32 -27.06
C PRO A 99 -8.66 -3.53 -26.32
N GLY A 100 -9.17 -3.32 -25.10
CA GLY A 100 -9.68 -4.38 -24.26
C GLY A 100 -9.70 -4.01 -22.78
N ALA A 101 -10.17 -4.96 -21.97
CA ALA A 101 -10.22 -4.84 -20.51
C ALA A 101 -8.99 -5.48 -19.89
N TYR A 102 -8.30 -4.72 -19.06
CA TYR A 102 -7.07 -5.10 -18.37
C TYR A 102 -7.22 -4.86 -16.86
N ALA A 103 -6.30 -5.42 -16.09
CA ALA A 103 -6.12 -5.03 -14.71
C ALA A 103 -4.64 -5.06 -14.31
N ILE A 104 -4.22 -4.12 -13.48
CA ILE A 104 -2.91 -4.16 -12.83
C ILE A 104 -3.09 -4.82 -11.47
N ARG A 105 -2.48 -5.97 -11.26
CA ARG A 105 -2.36 -6.62 -9.96
C ARG A 105 -1.11 -6.15 -9.28
N TRP A 106 -1.23 -5.76 -8.03
CA TRP A 106 -0.11 -5.31 -7.23
C TRP A 106 -0.01 -6.08 -5.92
N GLN A 107 1.21 -6.30 -5.50
CA GLN A 107 1.55 -6.84 -4.19
C GLN A 107 2.72 -6.02 -3.64
N VAL A 108 2.55 -5.47 -2.45
CA VAL A 108 3.58 -4.64 -1.81
C VAL A 108 3.88 -5.13 -0.41
N LEU A 109 5.14 -4.98 -0.01
CA LEU A 109 5.62 -5.21 1.34
C LEU A 109 5.75 -3.86 2.05
N ALA A 110 5.00 -3.69 3.13
CA ALA A 110 5.09 -2.52 4.00
C ALA A 110 6.25 -2.64 5.01
N PRO A 111 6.69 -1.53 5.65
CA PRO A 111 7.79 -1.54 6.61
C PRO A 111 7.55 -2.41 7.84
N ASP A 112 6.31 -2.65 8.22
CA ASP A 112 5.90 -3.53 9.31
C ASP A 112 5.97 -5.03 8.96
N GLY A 113 6.36 -5.38 7.73
CA GLY A 113 6.47 -6.75 7.23
C GLY A 113 5.16 -7.33 6.70
N HIS A 114 4.05 -6.59 6.71
CA HIS A 114 2.79 -7.04 6.13
C HIS A 114 2.76 -6.86 4.61
N ILE A 115 2.15 -7.83 3.95
CA ILE A 115 1.92 -7.82 2.50
C ILE A 115 0.50 -7.38 2.23
N SER A 116 0.36 -6.34 1.40
CA SER A 116 -0.92 -5.87 0.88
C SER A 116 -1.03 -6.20 -0.61
N ARG A 117 -2.24 -6.48 -1.08
CA ARG A 117 -2.54 -6.83 -2.47
C ARG A 117 -3.77 -6.10 -2.95
N GLY A 118 -3.83 -5.87 -4.24
CA GLY A 118 -5.02 -5.31 -4.88
C GLY A 118 -4.97 -5.42 -6.38
N GLU A 119 -6.03 -4.92 -7.01
CA GLU A 119 -6.22 -4.95 -8.44
C GLU A 119 -6.80 -3.62 -8.90
N ILE A 120 -6.32 -3.12 -10.04
CA ILE A 120 -6.73 -1.87 -10.67
C ILE A 120 -7.25 -2.20 -12.06
N PRO A 121 -8.56 -2.37 -12.24
CA PRO A 121 -9.15 -2.59 -13.56
C PRO A 121 -9.11 -1.29 -14.39
N PHE A 122 -8.83 -1.40 -15.66
CA PHE A 122 -8.90 -0.31 -16.63
C PHE A 122 -9.19 -0.82 -18.03
N THR A 123 -9.58 0.07 -18.90
CA THR A 123 -9.91 -0.26 -20.30
C THR A 123 -9.03 0.52 -21.26
N VAL A 124 -8.49 -0.16 -22.26
CA VAL A 124 -7.85 0.47 -23.43
C VAL A 124 -8.87 0.58 -24.53
N ARG A 125 -9.05 1.78 -25.07
CA ARG A 125 -10.00 2.09 -26.14
C ARG A 125 -9.28 2.43 -27.44
N ASN A 126 -9.96 2.22 -28.54
CA ASN A 126 -9.58 2.81 -29.82
C ASN A 126 -9.71 4.35 -29.74
N ARG A 127 -8.92 5.05 -30.56
CA ARG A 127 -9.14 6.47 -30.83
C ARG A 127 -10.47 6.68 -31.53
#